data_9597d1d29a3c8394ebc132d911786f88
#
_entry.id   9597d1d29a3c8394ebc132d911786f88
#
_cell.length_a   1.000
_cell.length_b   1.000
_cell.length_c   1.000
_cell.angle_alpha   90.00
_cell.angle_beta   90.00
_cell.angle_gamma   90.00
#
_symmetry.space_group_name_H-M   'P 1'
#
loop_
_entity.id
_entity.type
_entity.pdbx_description
1 polymer ?
#
loop_
_entity_poly.entity_id
_entity_poly.type
_entity_poly.pdbx_seq_one_letter_code
_entity_poly.pdbx_strand_id
1 'polypeptide(L)'
;LLEKLIPELRRRGYRVGVVKHHAHADFEFDVPGKDTWRMAQAGAEAVAIASPGKIGLVRRVEREPALDEVVTLFADSVDIVLTEGYKWAGKPKIEVSRAARSTTLICDPSELLAVVADHPLNLPVPQFDLDDIVGLADLIERRFLRTA
;
A
#
# COMPACT_ATOMS: atom_id res chain seq x y z
N LEU A 1 -10.58 -2.76 0.78
CA LEU A 1 -9.82 -3.89 1.30
C LEU A 1 -8.82 -3.45 2.35
N LEU A 2 -7.89 -2.55 2.05
CA LEU A 2 -6.82 -2.14 2.98
C LEU A 2 -7.35 -1.61 4.32
N GLU A 3 -8.41 -0.83 4.33
CA GLU A 3 -9.05 -0.29 5.55
C GLU A 3 -9.59 -1.39 6.50
N LYS A 4 -9.82 -2.60 5.99
CA LYS A 4 -10.21 -3.77 6.78
C LYS A 4 -9.00 -4.64 7.14
N LEU A 5 -8.06 -4.81 6.21
CA LEU A 5 -6.89 -5.67 6.40
C LEU A 5 -5.87 -5.08 7.40
N ILE A 6 -5.64 -3.77 7.37
CA ILE A 6 -4.71 -3.09 8.28
C ILE A 6 -5.11 -3.30 9.75
N PRO A 7 -6.37 -3.05 10.18
CA PRO A 7 -6.77 -3.33 11.56
C PRO A 7 -6.61 -4.80 11.97
N GLU A 8 -6.86 -5.75 11.07
CA GLU A 8 -6.70 -7.17 11.36
C GLU A 8 -5.23 -7.55 11.58
N LEU A 9 -4.32 -7.11 10.70
CA LEU A 9 -2.89 -7.34 10.88
C LEU A 9 -2.36 -6.68 12.17
N ARG A 10 -2.84 -5.48 12.50
CA ARG A 10 -2.50 -4.81 13.75
C ARG A 10 -3.02 -5.56 14.98
N ARG A 11 -4.23 -6.12 14.92
CA ARG A 11 -4.79 -6.96 15.99
C ARG A 11 -3.93 -8.21 16.24
N ARG A 12 -3.26 -8.71 15.22
CA ARG A 12 -2.29 -9.83 15.30
C ARG A 12 -0.90 -9.40 15.82
N GLY A 13 -0.70 -8.11 16.07
CA GLY A 13 0.53 -7.57 16.65
C GLY A 13 1.53 -7.02 15.64
N TYR A 14 1.20 -6.99 14.34
CA TYR A 14 2.11 -6.50 13.30
C TYR A 14 2.00 -4.98 13.13
N ARG A 15 3.15 -4.35 12.91
CA ARG A 15 3.26 -2.95 12.51
C ARG A 15 3.16 -2.87 10.99
N VAL A 16 2.18 -2.13 10.49
CA VAL A 16 1.85 -2.08 9.06
C VAL A 16 2.21 -0.72 8.49
N GLY A 17 3.03 -0.69 7.45
CA GLY A 17 3.25 0.46 6.57
C GLY A 17 2.38 0.38 5.33
N VAL A 18 2.07 1.53 4.73
CA VAL A 18 1.32 1.60 3.47
C VAL A 18 1.99 2.57 2.53
N VAL A 19 2.18 2.17 1.27
CA VAL A 19 2.62 3.04 0.19
C VAL A 19 1.55 3.06 -0.89
N LYS A 20 1.07 4.26 -1.23
CA LYS A 20 0.14 4.45 -2.34
C LYS A 20 0.86 5.08 -3.52
N HIS A 21 0.76 4.45 -4.68
CA HIS A 21 1.19 5.04 -5.94
C HIS A 21 0.12 6.00 -6.47
N HIS A 22 0.54 7.22 -6.82
CA HIS A 22 -0.30 8.19 -7.50
C HIS A 22 0.31 8.49 -8.86
N ALA A 23 -0.44 8.21 -9.94
CA ALA A 23 0.06 8.28 -11.31
C ALA A 23 0.26 9.71 -11.84
N HIS A 24 -0.23 10.72 -11.12
CA HIS A 24 -0.12 12.13 -11.49
C HIS A 24 0.91 12.83 -10.61
N ALA A 25 1.68 13.77 -11.20
CA ALA A 25 2.75 14.48 -10.50
C ALA A 25 2.28 15.53 -9.48
N ASP A 26 1.00 15.86 -9.48
CA ASP A 26 0.42 17.02 -8.81
C ASP A 26 -0.48 16.69 -7.61
N PHE A 27 -0.13 15.64 -6.84
CA PHE A 27 -0.89 15.39 -5.62
C PHE A 27 -0.50 16.38 -4.49
N GLU A 28 -1.49 16.89 -3.77
CA GLU A 28 -1.30 17.69 -2.58
C GLU A 28 -1.48 16.82 -1.34
N PHE A 29 -0.44 16.74 -0.51
CA PHE A 29 -0.45 16.00 0.75
C PHE A 29 -0.59 16.93 1.96
N ASP A 30 -0.15 18.18 1.81
CA ASP A 30 -0.25 19.22 2.84
C ASP A 30 -1.52 20.08 2.65
N VAL A 31 -1.87 20.85 3.67
CA VAL A 31 -3.04 21.71 3.64
C VAL A 31 -2.66 23.05 3.01
N PRO A 32 -3.24 23.44 1.86
CA PRO A 32 -2.95 24.72 1.21
C PRO A 32 -3.12 25.91 2.17
N GLY A 33 -2.14 26.82 2.14
CA GLY A 33 -2.15 28.03 2.96
C GLY A 33 -1.56 27.88 4.37
N LYS A 34 -1.28 26.67 4.84
CA LYS A 34 -0.53 26.45 6.09
C LYS A 34 0.95 26.78 5.92
N ASP A 35 1.66 26.94 7.02
CA ASP A 35 3.06 27.33 7.04
C ASP A 35 3.97 26.33 6.31
N THR A 36 3.83 25.03 6.55
CA THR A 36 4.58 23.98 5.84
C THR A 36 4.33 24.02 4.33
N TRP A 37 3.09 24.16 3.90
CA TRP A 37 2.75 24.32 2.49
C TRP A 37 3.39 25.60 1.89
N ARG A 38 3.33 26.73 2.61
CA ARG A 38 3.93 28.00 2.16
C ARG A 38 5.44 27.90 2.03
N MET A 39 6.11 27.18 2.94
CA MET A 39 7.56 26.91 2.87
C MET A 39 7.91 26.09 1.63
N ALA A 40 7.12 25.05 1.33
CA ALA A 40 7.28 24.27 0.10
C ALA A 40 7.07 25.11 -1.16
N GLN A 41 6.05 26.00 -1.18
CA GLN A 41 5.81 26.91 -2.31
C GLN A 41 6.92 27.96 -2.45
N ALA A 42 7.58 28.36 -1.36
CA ALA A 42 8.71 29.26 -1.38
C ALA A 42 10.01 28.63 -1.93
N GLY A 43 9.99 27.31 -2.23
CA GLY A 43 11.09 26.64 -2.92
C GLY A 43 11.90 25.69 -2.02
N ALA A 44 11.42 25.33 -0.83
CA ALA A 44 12.08 24.31 -0.01
C ALA A 44 12.02 22.93 -0.71
N GLU A 45 13.17 22.25 -0.85
CA GLU A 45 13.28 20.93 -1.44
C GLU A 45 12.63 19.84 -0.57
N ALA A 46 12.64 20.04 0.74
CA ALA A 46 11.96 19.18 1.69
C ALA A 46 11.38 20.01 2.84
N VAL A 47 10.18 19.63 3.27
CA VAL A 47 9.52 20.19 4.45
C VAL A 47 9.10 19.06 5.36
N ALA A 48 9.49 19.13 6.63
CA ALA A 48 9.07 18.18 7.64
C ALA A 48 8.34 18.88 8.78
N ILE A 49 7.29 18.25 9.28
CA ILE A 49 6.61 18.62 10.51
C ILE A 49 6.76 17.46 11.51
N ALA A 50 7.18 17.77 12.72
CA ALA A 50 7.38 16.80 13.76
C ALA A 50 6.61 17.16 15.03
N SER A 51 6.07 16.15 15.69
CA SER A 51 5.41 16.24 16.99
C SER A 51 5.81 15.02 17.85
N PRO A 52 5.48 14.98 19.16
CA PRO A 52 5.83 13.83 19.99
C PRO A 52 5.34 12.46 19.50
N GLY A 53 4.30 12.43 18.67
CA GLY A 53 3.70 11.16 18.20
C GLY A 53 3.70 10.96 16.69
N LYS A 54 4.20 11.92 15.91
CA LYS A 54 4.09 11.86 14.44
C LYS A 54 5.11 12.73 13.73
N ILE A 55 5.61 12.23 12.61
CA ILE A 55 6.40 12.99 11.64
C ILE A 55 5.65 12.96 10.31
N GLY A 56 5.55 14.11 9.65
CA GLY A 56 5.17 14.25 8.26
C GLY A 56 6.33 14.81 7.46
N LEU A 57 6.59 14.27 6.26
CA LEU A 57 7.65 14.70 5.36
C LEU A 57 7.08 14.82 3.95
N VAL A 58 7.30 15.97 3.33
CA VAL A 58 7.10 16.20 1.89
C VAL A 58 8.43 16.56 1.28
N ARG A 59 8.88 15.81 0.26
CA ARG A 59 10.14 16.04 -0.43
C ARG A 59 9.93 16.01 -1.93
N ARG A 60 10.45 17.02 -2.63
CA ARG A 60 10.51 17.04 -4.09
C ARG A 60 11.50 16.01 -4.59
N VAL A 61 11.20 15.42 -5.73
CA VAL A 61 12.07 14.45 -6.40
C VAL A 61 12.17 14.78 -7.88
N GLU A 62 13.33 14.59 -8.47
CA GLU A 62 13.55 14.83 -9.90
C GLU A 62 13.02 13.70 -10.78
N ARG A 63 12.90 12.49 -10.21
CA ARG A 63 12.34 11.29 -10.86
C ARG A 63 11.42 10.58 -9.90
N GLU A 64 10.52 9.79 -10.43
CA GLU A 64 9.72 8.88 -9.61
C GLU A 64 10.64 7.88 -8.89
N PRO A 65 10.60 7.80 -7.55
CA PRO A 65 11.41 6.84 -6.81
C PRO A 65 10.89 5.42 -7.01
N ALA A 66 11.79 4.45 -7.05
CA ALA A 66 11.41 3.05 -6.99
C ALA A 66 10.70 2.73 -5.66
N LEU A 67 9.79 1.75 -5.66
CA LEU A 67 9.06 1.35 -4.44
C LEU A 67 10.01 1.07 -3.27
N ASP A 68 11.10 0.35 -3.51
CA ASP A 68 12.05 -0.01 -2.47
C ASP A 68 12.76 1.24 -1.88
N GLU A 69 13.00 2.28 -2.68
CA GLU A 69 13.51 3.57 -2.19
C GLU A 69 12.51 4.27 -1.25
N VAL A 70 11.22 4.21 -1.59
CA VAL A 70 10.16 4.78 -0.71
C VAL A 70 10.06 4.00 0.59
N VAL A 71 10.10 2.67 0.52
CA VAL A 71 10.01 1.79 1.69
C VAL A 71 11.15 2.04 2.68
N THR A 72 12.38 2.34 2.22
CA THR A 72 13.52 2.63 3.12
C THR A 72 13.27 3.81 4.06
N LEU A 73 12.34 4.71 3.74
CA LEU A 73 12.04 5.88 4.58
C LEU A 73 11.40 5.50 5.94
N PHE A 74 10.84 4.29 6.07
CA PHE A 74 10.14 3.85 7.28
C PHE A 74 10.23 2.35 7.56
N ALA A 75 11.06 1.60 6.82
CA ALA A 75 11.17 0.14 6.93
C ALA A 75 11.46 -0.34 8.37
N ASP A 76 12.29 0.36 9.11
CA ASP A 76 12.65 0.00 10.49
C ASP A 76 11.49 0.12 11.48
N SER A 77 10.42 0.81 11.12
CA SER A 77 9.26 1.06 11.97
C SER A 77 8.10 0.09 11.74
N VAL A 78 8.19 -0.80 10.74
CA VAL A 78 7.09 -1.68 10.31
C VAL A 78 7.58 -3.12 10.08
N ASP A 79 6.67 -4.07 10.19
CA ASP A 79 6.94 -5.50 9.96
C ASP A 79 6.51 -5.93 8.55
N ILE A 80 5.57 -5.19 7.95
CA ILE A 80 5.08 -5.42 6.59
C ILE A 80 4.68 -4.09 5.95
N VAL A 81 4.93 -3.99 4.64
CA VAL A 81 4.46 -2.88 3.82
C VAL A 81 3.42 -3.39 2.83
N LEU A 82 2.25 -2.78 2.87
CA LEU A 82 1.20 -2.97 1.88
C LEU A 82 1.27 -1.83 0.85
N THR A 83 1.06 -2.16 -0.42
CA THR A 83 1.10 -1.15 -1.48
C THR A 83 -0.23 -1.08 -2.22
N GLU A 84 -0.63 0.12 -2.63
CA GLU A 84 -1.75 0.35 -3.52
C GLU A 84 -1.24 0.96 -4.82
N GLY A 85 -1.61 0.37 -5.96
CA GLY A 85 -1.34 0.92 -7.30
C GLY A 85 -0.07 0.43 -7.97
N TYR A 86 0.95 -0.01 -7.29
CA TYR A 86 2.26 -0.44 -7.83
C TYR A 86 2.21 -1.70 -8.71
N LYS A 87 1.47 -1.67 -9.82
CA LYS A 87 1.24 -2.82 -10.72
C LYS A 87 2.53 -3.41 -11.30
N TRP A 88 3.54 -2.58 -11.53
CA TRP A 88 4.77 -2.95 -12.24
C TRP A 88 5.99 -3.14 -11.32
N ALA A 89 5.79 -3.14 -10.00
CA ALA A 89 6.91 -3.19 -9.05
C ALA A 89 7.52 -4.58 -8.83
N GLY A 90 7.08 -5.62 -9.53
CA GLY A 90 7.62 -6.98 -9.38
C GLY A 90 7.41 -7.60 -8.00
N LYS A 91 6.43 -7.11 -7.23
CA LYS A 91 6.10 -7.64 -5.90
C LYS A 91 4.88 -8.55 -5.98
N PRO A 92 4.70 -9.51 -5.03
CA PRO A 92 3.51 -10.35 -4.96
C PRO A 92 2.22 -9.52 -4.91
N LYS A 93 1.22 -9.90 -5.69
CA LYS A 93 0.00 -9.11 -5.88
C LYS A 93 -1.23 -9.81 -5.34
N ILE A 94 -2.12 -9.04 -4.75
CA ILE A 94 -3.49 -9.45 -4.44
C ILE A 94 -4.40 -8.56 -5.27
N GLU A 95 -5.07 -9.15 -6.26
CA GLU A 95 -6.00 -8.39 -7.09
C GLU A 95 -7.41 -8.41 -6.49
N VAL A 96 -8.06 -7.25 -6.52
CA VAL A 96 -9.45 -7.10 -6.08
C VAL A 96 -10.33 -6.98 -7.31
N SER A 97 -11.18 -7.97 -7.53
CA SER A 97 -12.13 -8.00 -8.65
C SER A 97 -13.57 -7.93 -8.14
N ARG A 98 -14.35 -7.06 -8.74
CA ARG A 98 -15.78 -6.91 -8.44
C ARG A 98 -16.57 -7.03 -9.72
N ALA A 99 -17.55 -7.95 -9.78
CA ALA A 99 -18.39 -8.19 -10.94
C ALA A 99 -19.05 -6.91 -11.47
N ALA A 100 -19.45 -5.99 -10.56
CA ALA A 100 -20.04 -4.70 -10.93
C ALA A 100 -19.06 -3.72 -11.64
N ARG A 101 -17.75 -4.00 -11.64
CA ARG A 101 -16.71 -3.17 -12.27
C ARG A 101 -16.10 -3.85 -13.48
N SER A 102 -15.54 -5.03 -13.28
CA SER A 102 -14.92 -5.86 -14.32
C SER A 102 -14.71 -7.27 -13.78
N THR A 103 -14.94 -8.28 -14.60
CA THR A 103 -14.58 -9.67 -14.35
C THR A 103 -13.23 -10.04 -14.97
N THR A 104 -12.61 -9.10 -15.72
CA THR A 104 -11.28 -9.30 -16.31
C THR A 104 -10.23 -8.81 -15.33
N LEU A 105 -9.26 -9.68 -15.03
CA LEU A 105 -8.12 -9.34 -14.20
C LEU A 105 -7.14 -8.43 -14.96
N ILE A 106 -6.46 -7.58 -14.21
CA ILE A 106 -5.46 -6.63 -14.73
C ILE A 106 -4.06 -7.26 -14.66
N CYS A 107 -3.79 -8.04 -13.58
CA CYS A 107 -2.50 -8.67 -13.37
C CYS A 107 -2.41 -10.01 -14.09
N ASP A 108 -1.21 -10.39 -14.52
CA ASP A 108 -0.94 -11.76 -14.97
C ASP A 108 -1.17 -12.72 -13.80
N PRO A 109 -1.90 -13.85 -14.02
CA PRO A 109 -2.13 -14.84 -12.96
C PRO A 109 -0.85 -15.37 -12.31
N SER A 110 0.27 -15.41 -13.02
CA SER A 110 1.57 -15.84 -12.48
C SER A 110 2.16 -14.89 -11.44
N GLU A 111 1.70 -13.63 -11.40
CA GLU A 111 2.14 -12.61 -10.45
C GLU A 111 1.22 -12.55 -9.21
N LEU A 112 0.09 -13.25 -9.25
CA LEU A 112 -0.91 -13.20 -8.19
C LEU A 112 -0.54 -14.11 -7.02
N LEU A 113 -0.58 -13.56 -5.82
CA LEU A 113 -0.58 -14.30 -4.57
C LEU A 113 -1.98 -14.83 -4.24
N ALA A 114 -2.98 -14.02 -4.52
CA ALA A 114 -4.40 -14.31 -4.30
C ALA A 114 -5.29 -13.35 -5.09
N VAL A 115 -6.57 -13.68 -5.16
CA VAL A 115 -7.63 -12.79 -5.63
C VAL A 115 -8.68 -12.62 -4.54
N VAL A 116 -9.20 -11.41 -4.39
CA VAL A 116 -10.35 -11.07 -3.54
C VAL A 116 -11.50 -10.66 -4.44
N ALA A 117 -12.59 -11.43 -4.49
CA ALA A 117 -13.66 -11.21 -5.46
C ALA A 117 -15.04 -11.59 -4.93
N ASP A 118 -16.08 -10.93 -5.48
CA ASP A 118 -17.50 -11.23 -5.25
C ASP A 118 -18.11 -12.19 -6.27
N HIS A 119 -17.29 -12.80 -7.11
CA HIS A 119 -17.68 -13.75 -8.14
C HIS A 119 -16.60 -14.83 -8.31
N PRO A 120 -16.98 -16.05 -8.77
CA PRO A 120 -16.00 -17.11 -8.96
C PRO A 120 -15.06 -16.80 -10.13
N LEU A 121 -13.78 -17.10 -9.93
CA LEU A 121 -12.74 -17.02 -10.95
C LEU A 121 -12.02 -18.38 -11.01
N ASN A 122 -11.80 -18.90 -12.20
CA ASN A 122 -11.06 -20.16 -12.37
C ASN A 122 -9.55 -19.87 -12.48
N LEU A 123 -8.89 -19.75 -11.33
CA LEU A 123 -7.48 -19.37 -11.24
C LEU A 123 -6.69 -20.37 -10.37
N PRO A 124 -5.39 -20.56 -10.65
CA PRO A 124 -4.53 -21.46 -9.86
C PRO A 124 -4.04 -20.83 -8.54
N VAL A 125 -4.68 -19.76 -8.06
CA VAL A 125 -4.33 -19.06 -6.83
C VAL A 125 -5.51 -19.00 -5.87
N PRO A 126 -5.28 -18.86 -4.55
CA PRO A 126 -6.36 -18.73 -3.57
C PRO A 126 -7.30 -17.58 -3.91
N GLN A 127 -8.59 -17.82 -3.77
CA GLN A 127 -9.63 -16.80 -3.88
C GLN A 127 -10.32 -16.62 -2.54
N PHE A 128 -10.51 -15.36 -2.17
CA PHE A 128 -11.22 -14.92 -0.96
C PHE A 128 -12.43 -14.09 -1.33
N ASP A 129 -13.47 -14.14 -0.51
CA ASP A 129 -14.58 -13.19 -0.56
C ASP A 129 -14.12 -11.77 -0.16
N LEU A 130 -14.86 -10.74 -0.58
CA LEU A 130 -14.56 -9.34 -0.26
C LEU A 130 -14.51 -9.06 1.26
N ASP A 131 -15.18 -9.87 2.05
CA ASP A 131 -15.27 -9.75 3.50
C ASP A 131 -14.45 -10.80 4.27
N ASP A 132 -13.82 -11.76 3.57
CA ASP A 132 -12.93 -12.74 4.20
C ASP A 132 -11.53 -12.17 4.49
N ILE A 133 -11.52 -11.18 5.36
CA ILE A 133 -10.29 -10.48 5.78
C ILE A 133 -9.40 -11.38 6.64
N VAL A 134 -10.00 -12.27 7.43
CA VAL A 134 -9.27 -13.19 8.31
C VAL A 134 -8.49 -14.20 7.48
N GLY A 135 -9.13 -14.84 6.51
CA GLY A 135 -8.47 -15.80 5.61
C GLY A 135 -7.36 -15.16 4.79
N LEU A 136 -7.58 -13.93 4.31
CA LEU A 136 -6.56 -13.17 3.59
C LEU A 136 -5.37 -12.81 4.50
N ALA A 137 -5.63 -12.38 5.73
CA ALA A 137 -4.58 -12.08 6.70
C ALA A 137 -3.79 -13.35 7.09
N ASP A 138 -4.45 -14.50 7.19
CA ASP A 138 -3.78 -15.80 7.40
C ASP A 138 -2.82 -16.16 6.27
N LEU A 139 -3.20 -15.91 5.03
CA LEU A 139 -2.33 -16.13 3.87
C LEU A 139 -1.09 -15.23 3.95
N ILE A 140 -1.28 -13.94 4.20
CA ILE A 140 -0.21 -12.94 4.29
C ILE A 140 0.75 -13.30 5.43
N GLU A 141 0.22 -13.63 6.60
CA GLU A 141 1.00 -13.98 7.77
C GLU A 141 1.87 -15.22 7.52
N ARG A 142 1.29 -16.30 6.97
CA ARG A 142 2.04 -17.51 6.61
C ARG A 142 3.12 -17.27 5.56
N ARG A 143 2.89 -16.35 4.63
CA ARG A 143 3.78 -16.15 3.49
C ARG A 143 4.93 -15.21 3.79
N PHE A 144 4.74 -14.21 4.67
CA PHE A 144 5.68 -13.11 4.83
C PHE A 144 6.10 -12.80 6.26
N LEU A 145 5.32 -13.23 7.28
CA LEU A 145 5.49 -12.75 8.65
C LEU A 145 5.85 -13.85 9.65
N ARG A 146 5.44 -15.09 9.39
CA ARG A 146 5.91 -16.22 10.20
C ARG A 146 7.27 -16.66 9.68
N THR A 147 8.31 -16.37 10.44
CA THR A 147 9.57 -17.12 10.36
C THR A 147 9.30 -18.54 10.82
N ALA A 148 9.67 -19.49 9.98
CA ALA A 148 9.64 -20.92 10.32
C ALA A 148 10.53 -21.22 11.53
#